data_73decc0afe94339d11de978800531191
#
_entry.id   73decc0afe94339d11de978800531191
#
_cell.length_a   1.000
_cell.length_b   1.000
_cell.length_c   1.000
_cell.angle_alpha   90.00
_cell.angle_beta   90.00
_cell.angle_gamma   90.00
#
_symmetry.space_group_name_H-M   'P 1'
#
loop_
_entity.id
_entity.type
_entity.pdbx_description
1 polymer ?
#
loop_
_entity_poly.entity_id
_entity_poly.type
_entity_poly.pdbx_seq_one_letter_code
_entity_poly.pdbx_strand_id
1 'polypeptide(L)'
;MGHIGLTPQTLSRLGGYRVQGKTAAAATGLLADALALEEVGCYALVLEAMPAPVATAITERIGIPTLGIGAGPGCDGQVLVFHDVLGLYDRVNPRFVKEYANLRAIILNAFAAYRDDVVAGRFPADEHTYPMDEAAAAEFQAALRDGAAG
;
A
#
# COMPACT_ATOMS: atom_id res chain seq x y z
N MET A 1 19.97 -0.38 -2.13
CA MET A 1 19.15 0.42 -3.07
C MET A 1 19.05 1.84 -2.53
N GLY A 2 19.40 2.83 -3.35
CA GLY A 2 19.28 4.25 -2.99
C GLY A 2 17.87 4.80 -3.21
N HIS A 3 17.58 6.02 -2.67
CA HIS A 3 16.30 6.70 -2.83
C HIS A 3 16.55 8.20 -2.79
N ILE A 4 16.19 8.91 -3.85
CA ILE A 4 16.34 10.36 -4.00
C ILE A 4 15.06 11.03 -4.49
N GLY A 5 15.03 12.36 -4.41
CA GLY A 5 13.84 13.16 -4.63
C GLY A 5 13.07 13.38 -3.34
N LEU A 6 11.78 13.12 -3.32
CA LEU A 6 11.01 13.08 -2.07
C LEU A 6 11.37 11.82 -1.30
N THR A 7 11.85 11.98 -0.08
CA THR A 7 12.16 10.87 0.83
C THR A 7 11.22 10.97 2.04
N PRO A 8 10.23 10.05 2.19
CA PRO A 8 9.21 10.14 3.24
C PRO A 8 9.78 10.29 4.65
N GLN A 9 10.90 9.65 4.93
CA GLN A 9 11.58 9.73 6.23
C GLN A 9 12.18 11.10 6.54
N THR A 10 12.30 11.99 5.55
CA THR A 10 12.84 13.35 5.72
C THR A 10 11.83 14.46 5.45
N LEU A 11 10.52 14.15 5.44
CA LEU A 11 9.43 15.07 5.14
C LEU A 11 9.49 16.39 5.93
N SER A 12 9.87 16.32 7.21
CA SER A 12 10.00 17.53 8.06
C SER A 12 11.05 18.51 7.52
N ARG A 13 12.14 18.01 6.93
CA ARG A 13 13.22 18.82 6.31
C ARG A 13 12.79 19.34 4.94
N LEU A 14 11.96 18.60 4.20
CA LEU A 14 11.51 18.96 2.86
C LEU A 14 10.28 19.89 2.86
N GLY A 15 9.72 20.19 4.03
CA GLY A 15 8.51 21.03 4.17
C GLY A 15 7.24 20.33 3.68
N GLY A 16 7.16 19.01 3.82
CA GLY A 16 6.02 18.17 3.44
C GLY A 16 6.18 17.46 2.10
N TYR A 17 5.07 16.93 1.58
CA TYR A 17 5.02 16.22 0.30
C TYR A 17 5.17 17.18 -0.88
N ARG A 18 6.40 17.52 -1.25
CA ARG A 18 6.71 18.46 -2.33
C ARG A 18 7.56 17.81 -3.41
N VAL A 19 7.24 18.12 -4.66
CA VAL A 19 8.06 17.72 -5.83
C VAL A 19 9.45 18.35 -5.69
N GLN A 20 10.50 17.54 -5.78
CA GLN A 20 11.90 17.92 -5.69
C GLN A 20 12.49 18.17 -7.09
N GLY A 21 13.60 18.94 -7.19
CA GLY A 21 14.28 19.15 -8.47
C GLY A 21 13.57 20.11 -9.45
N LYS A 22 12.72 21.04 -8.98
CA LYS A 22 11.99 22.00 -9.83
C LYS A 22 12.84 23.13 -10.40
N THR A 23 14.03 23.40 -9.85
CA THR A 23 14.98 24.39 -10.35
C THR A 23 16.19 23.70 -10.96
N ALA A 24 16.91 24.36 -11.87
CA ALA A 24 18.12 23.82 -12.45
C ALA A 24 19.15 23.40 -11.40
N ALA A 25 19.37 24.24 -10.39
CA ALA A 25 20.29 23.92 -9.30
C ALA A 25 19.85 22.69 -8.49
N ALA A 26 18.56 22.58 -8.15
CA ALA A 26 18.04 21.42 -7.42
C ALA A 26 18.08 20.13 -8.28
N ALA A 27 17.81 20.23 -9.58
CA ALA A 27 17.91 19.11 -10.52
C ALA A 27 19.38 18.62 -10.66
N THR A 28 20.34 19.55 -10.78
CA THR A 28 21.77 19.23 -10.80
C THR A 28 22.21 18.57 -9.50
N GLY A 29 21.70 19.01 -8.36
CA GLY A 29 21.96 18.37 -7.06
C GLY A 29 21.47 16.92 -7.02
N LEU A 30 20.24 16.65 -7.49
CA LEU A 30 19.71 15.28 -7.56
C LEU A 30 20.52 14.37 -8.49
N LEU A 31 21.02 14.90 -9.61
CA LEU A 31 21.93 14.14 -10.48
C LEU A 31 23.25 13.82 -9.78
N ALA A 32 23.82 14.77 -9.06
CA ALA A 32 25.05 14.54 -8.29
C ALA A 32 24.84 13.48 -7.19
N ASP A 33 23.70 13.53 -6.50
CA ASP A 33 23.32 12.53 -5.50
C ASP A 33 23.17 11.13 -6.13
N ALA A 34 22.57 11.03 -7.32
CA ALA A 34 22.42 9.76 -8.04
C ALA A 34 23.78 9.14 -8.39
N LEU A 35 24.70 9.93 -8.95
CA LEU A 35 26.06 9.49 -9.29
C LEU A 35 26.84 9.06 -8.04
N ALA A 36 26.74 9.81 -6.95
CA ALA A 36 27.41 9.46 -5.70
C ALA A 36 26.88 8.14 -5.11
N LEU A 37 25.56 7.91 -5.20
CA LEU A 37 24.95 6.66 -4.73
C LEU A 37 25.37 5.44 -5.59
N GLU A 38 25.52 5.63 -6.89
CA GLU A 38 26.09 4.59 -7.76
C GLU A 38 27.54 4.30 -7.39
N GLU A 39 28.37 5.33 -7.22
CA GLU A 39 29.78 5.21 -6.87
C GLU A 39 30.00 4.44 -5.55
N VAL A 40 29.16 4.67 -4.54
CA VAL A 40 29.24 3.94 -3.26
C VAL A 40 28.61 2.54 -3.31
N GLY A 41 28.21 2.07 -4.49
CA GLY A 41 27.79 0.67 -4.72
C GLY A 41 26.28 0.41 -4.53
N CYS A 42 25.42 1.41 -4.63
CA CYS A 42 24.00 1.14 -4.78
C CYS A 42 23.75 0.34 -6.07
N TYR A 43 22.89 -0.68 -6.00
CA TYR A 43 22.58 -1.54 -7.16
C TYR A 43 21.32 -1.09 -7.93
N ALA A 44 20.55 -0.13 -7.39
CA ALA A 44 19.37 0.48 -8.00
C ALA A 44 19.02 1.78 -7.26
N LEU A 45 18.28 2.69 -7.92
CA LEU A 45 17.77 3.94 -7.34
C LEU A 45 16.26 4.04 -7.47
N VAL A 46 15.60 4.49 -6.40
CA VAL A 46 14.23 5.01 -6.45
C VAL A 46 14.28 6.51 -6.71
N LEU A 47 13.54 6.97 -7.71
CA LEU A 47 13.37 8.38 -8.07
C LEU A 47 11.93 8.78 -7.74
N GLU A 48 11.74 9.57 -6.66
CA GLU A 48 10.39 9.90 -6.18
C GLU A 48 10.07 11.38 -6.32
N ALA A 49 8.87 11.66 -6.85
CA ALA A 49 8.25 12.99 -6.92
C ALA A 49 9.19 14.08 -7.45
N MET A 50 9.69 13.89 -8.67
CA MET A 50 10.52 14.83 -9.40
C MET A 50 10.03 15.06 -10.83
N PRO A 51 10.41 16.17 -11.50
CA PRO A 51 10.04 16.40 -12.89
C PRO A 51 10.55 15.29 -13.82
N ALA A 52 9.72 14.84 -14.76
CA ALA A 52 10.09 13.79 -15.71
C ALA A 52 11.42 14.03 -16.45
N PRO A 53 11.76 15.26 -16.93
CA PRO A 53 13.05 15.51 -17.57
C PRO A 53 14.25 15.26 -16.63
N VAL A 54 14.09 15.49 -15.32
CA VAL A 54 15.17 15.25 -14.34
C VAL A 54 15.37 13.76 -14.16
N ALA A 55 14.30 12.99 -13.96
CA ALA A 55 14.37 11.54 -13.82
C ALA A 55 14.95 10.87 -15.08
N THR A 56 14.51 11.27 -16.27
CA THR A 56 15.05 10.79 -17.55
C THR A 56 16.56 11.07 -17.63
N ALA A 57 16.97 12.31 -17.32
CA ALA A 57 18.39 12.69 -17.37
C ALA A 57 19.27 11.92 -16.38
N ILE A 58 18.73 11.55 -15.21
CA ILE A 58 19.42 10.69 -14.23
C ILE A 58 19.54 9.28 -14.80
N THR A 59 18.43 8.68 -15.26
CA THR A 59 18.39 7.32 -15.81
C THR A 59 19.38 7.13 -16.96
N GLU A 60 19.51 8.13 -17.85
CA GLU A 60 20.44 8.09 -18.97
C GLU A 60 21.94 8.20 -18.58
N ARG A 61 22.25 8.62 -17.34
CA ARG A 61 23.62 8.93 -16.89
C ARG A 61 24.19 7.99 -15.87
N ILE A 62 23.35 7.14 -15.26
CA ILE A 62 23.82 6.11 -14.33
C ILE A 62 23.68 4.73 -14.96
N GLY A 63 24.52 3.80 -14.57
CA GLY A 63 24.54 2.43 -15.08
C GLY A 63 23.71 1.45 -14.26
N ILE A 64 23.05 1.90 -13.18
CA ILE A 64 22.21 1.08 -12.31
C ILE A 64 20.72 1.36 -12.57
N PRO A 65 19.82 0.34 -12.42
CA PRO A 65 18.40 0.50 -12.68
C PRO A 65 17.73 1.60 -11.85
N THR A 66 16.83 2.35 -12.46
CA THR A 66 15.99 3.37 -11.83
C THR A 66 14.54 2.91 -11.71
N LEU A 67 13.91 3.16 -10.56
CA LEU A 67 12.50 2.88 -10.27
C LEU A 67 11.78 4.19 -9.97
N GLY A 68 10.90 4.63 -10.88
CA GLY A 68 10.17 5.89 -10.75
C GLY A 68 8.88 5.74 -9.96
N ILE A 69 8.61 6.72 -9.08
CA ILE A 69 7.30 6.95 -8.48
C ILE A 69 7.01 8.45 -8.50
N GLY A 70 6.06 8.87 -9.33
CA GLY A 70 5.83 10.30 -9.57
C GLY A 70 7.01 11.02 -10.22
N ALA A 71 7.81 10.30 -11.02
CA ALA A 71 8.99 10.79 -11.70
C ALA A 71 8.88 10.76 -13.25
N GLY A 72 7.69 10.44 -13.77
CA GLY A 72 7.43 10.32 -15.22
C GLY A 72 7.88 8.98 -15.81
N PRO A 73 7.75 8.81 -17.14
CA PRO A 73 7.95 7.52 -17.80
C PRO A 73 9.41 7.18 -18.11
N GLY A 74 10.37 8.08 -17.88
CA GLY A 74 11.77 7.94 -18.30
C GLY A 74 12.65 7.14 -17.36
N CYS A 75 12.10 6.34 -16.45
CA CYS A 75 12.82 5.39 -15.59
C CYS A 75 12.74 3.97 -16.16
N ASP A 76 13.67 3.09 -15.79
CA ASP A 76 13.70 1.68 -16.24
C ASP A 76 12.50 0.88 -15.72
N GLY A 77 11.98 1.23 -14.54
CA GLY A 77 10.79 0.65 -13.95
C GLY A 77 9.91 1.67 -13.24
N GLN A 78 8.70 1.24 -12.88
CA GLN A 78 7.72 2.07 -12.16
C GLN A 78 7.24 1.34 -10.92
N VAL A 79 7.02 2.08 -9.84
CA VAL A 79 6.43 1.57 -8.62
C VAL A 79 5.26 2.46 -8.19
N LEU A 80 4.22 1.86 -7.66
CA LEU A 80 3.12 2.53 -6.96
C LEU A 80 2.84 1.80 -5.66
N VAL A 81 2.39 2.55 -4.65
CA VAL A 81 1.97 1.97 -3.39
C VAL A 81 0.73 1.10 -3.62
N PHE A 82 0.75 -0.09 -3.07
CA PHE A 82 -0.34 -1.08 -3.17
C PHE A 82 -1.72 -0.48 -2.85
N HIS A 83 -1.82 0.32 -1.79
CA HIS A 83 -3.07 0.97 -1.40
C HIS A 83 -3.57 1.97 -2.46
N ASP A 84 -2.65 2.67 -3.13
CA ASP A 84 -2.98 3.62 -4.18
C ASP A 84 -3.48 2.88 -5.44
N VAL A 85 -2.77 1.81 -5.84
CA VAL A 85 -3.14 0.97 -6.99
C VAL A 85 -4.55 0.41 -6.86
N LEU A 86 -4.92 -0.02 -5.65
CA LEU A 86 -6.19 -0.70 -5.37
C LEU A 86 -7.30 0.21 -4.83
N GLY A 87 -7.05 1.52 -4.70
CA GLY A 87 -8.04 2.48 -4.22
C GLY A 87 -8.50 2.17 -2.79
N LEU A 88 -7.57 1.88 -1.87
CA LEU A 88 -7.87 1.59 -0.47
C LEU A 88 -7.88 2.84 0.42
N TYR A 89 -7.25 3.94 -0.01
CA TYR A 89 -7.26 5.20 0.71
C TYR A 89 -8.55 6.00 0.47
N ASP A 90 -8.92 6.79 1.48
CA ASP A 90 -10.03 7.76 1.42
C ASP A 90 -9.56 9.21 1.34
N ARG A 91 -8.26 9.42 1.15
CA ARG A 91 -7.62 10.72 1.05
C ARG A 91 -7.43 11.13 -0.39
N VAL A 92 -7.14 12.43 -0.59
CA VAL A 92 -6.75 12.94 -1.91
C VAL A 92 -5.44 12.27 -2.33
N ASN A 93 -5.51 11.56 -3.44
CA ASN A 93 -4.34 10.89 -4.01
C ASN A 93 -3.39 11.90 -4.65
N PRO A 94 -2.07 11.70 -4.56
CA PRO A 94 -1.11 12.47 -5.34
C PRO A 94 -1.40 12.40 -6.84
N ARG A 95 -1.09 13.45 -7.58
CA ARG A 95 -1.38 13.56 -9.03
C ARG A 95 -0.83 12.41 -9.87
N PHE A 96 0.24 11.77 -9.44
CA PHE A 96 0.87 10.66 -10.15
C PHE A 96 0.22 9.30 -9.90
N VAL A 97 -0.70 9.21 -8.94
CA VAL A 97 -1.41 7.98 -8.62
C VAL A 97 -2.50 7.73 -9.66
N LYS A 98 -2.50 6.53 -10.20
CA LYS A 98 -3.60 5.98 -10.99
C LYS A 98 -4.17 4.78 -10.25
N GLU A 99 -5.44 4.88 -9.90
CA GLU A 99 -6.18 3.76 -9.34
C GLU A 99 -6.58 2.78 -10.45
N TYR A 100 -6.35 1.50 -10.23
CA TYR A 100 -6.74 0.41 -11.14
C TYR A 100 -7.95 -0.37 -10.63
N ALA A 101 -8.31 -0.20 -9.36
CA ALA A 101 -9.49 -0.75 -8.72
C ALA A 101 -9.98 0.18 -7.59
N ASN A 102 -11.23 0.02 -7.16
CA ASN A 102 -11.79 0.67 -5.97
C ASN A 102 -12.21 -0.39 -4.96
N LEU A 103 -11.22 -1.05 -4.34
CA LEU A 103 -11.48 -2.10 -3.36
C LEU A 103 -12.06 -1.56 -2.06
N ARG A 104 -11.83 -0.29 -1.71
CA ARG A 104 -12.40 0.33 -0.52
C ARG A 104 -13.93 0.24 -0.52
N ALA A 105 -14.57 0.61 -1.63
CA ALA A 105 -16.02 0.53 -1.74
C ALA A 105 -16.54 -0.91 -1.62
N ILE A 106 -15.87 -1.86 -2.26
CA ILE A 106 -16.21 -3.29 -2.21
C ILE A 106 -16.10 -3.83 -0.78
N ILE A 107 -15.01 -3.53 -0.10
CA ILE A 107 -14.75 -3.96 1.29
C ILE A 107 -15.78 -3.37 2.25
N LEU A 108 -16.08 -2.07 2.15
CA LEU A 108 -17.08 -1.42 2.99
C LEU A 108 -18.47 -2.02 2.81
N ASN A 109 -18.87 -2.28 1.56
CA ASN A 109 -20.14 -2.92 1.26
C ASN A 109 -20.22 -4.36 1.80
N ALA A 110 -19.13 -5.13 1.68
CA ALA A 110 -19.06 -6.48 2.22
C ALA A 110 -19.19 -6.50 3.76
N PHE A 111 -18.51 -5.61 4.46
CA PHE A 111 -18.64 -5.50 5.91
C PHE A 111 -20.02 -5.00 6.35
N ALA A 112 -20.63 -4.09 5.59
CA ALA A 112 -22.00 -3.64 5.86
C ALA A 112 -22.99 -4.80 5.71
N ALA A 113 -22.90 -5.56 4.62
CA ALA A 113 -23.74 -6.73 4.40
C ALA A 113 -23.56 -7.80 5.48
N TYR A 114 -22.32 -8.13 5.85
CA TYR A 114 -22.01 -9.05 6.93
C TYR A 114 -22.64 -8.60 8.26
N ARG A 115 -22.46 -7.34 8.65
CA ARG A 115 -23.10 -6.78 9.86
C ARG A 115 -24.61 -6.94 9.83
N ASP A 116 -25.23 -6.61 8.71
CA ASP A 116 -26.67 -6.63 8.56
C ASP A 116 -27.22 -8.07 8.60
N ASP A 117 -26.46 -9.04 8.08
CA ASP A 117 -26.79 -10.47 8.17
C ASP A 117 -26.68 -10.99 9.61
N VAL A 118 -25.63 -10.61 10.32
CA VAL A 118 -25.45 -10.99 11.74
C VAL A 118 -26.57 -10.38 12.60
N VAL A 119 -26.87 -9.10 12.45
CA VAL A 119 -27.92 -8.42 13.23
C VAL A 119 -29.31 -9.00 12.92
N ALA A 120 -29.57 -9.39 11.68
CA ALA A 120 -30.83 -9.98 11.27
C ALA A 120 -30.92 -11.50 11.52
N GLY A 121 -29.88 -12.13 12.08
CA GLY A 121 -29.83 -13.58 12.32
C GLY A 121 -29.77 -14.42 11.04
N ARG A 122 -29.35 -13.85 9.91
CA ARG A 122 -29.15 -14.58 8.65
C ARG A 122 -27.77 -15.25 8.56
N PHE A 123 -26.82 -14.78 9.36
CA PHE A 123 -25.48 -15.38 9.48
C PHE A 123 -25.14 -15.58 10.96
N PRO A 124 -24.60 -16.77 11.39
CA PRO A 124 -24.47 -17.98 10.58
C PRO A 124 -25.82 -18.64 10.29
N ALA A 125 -25.97 -19.25 9.11
CA ALA A 125 -27.06 -20.17 8.77
C ALA A 125 -26.62 -21.62 9.06
N ASP A 126 -27.54 -22.60 8.92
CA ASP A 126 -27.26 -24.01 9.21
C ASP A 126 -26.04 -24.55 8.45
N GLU A 127 -25.84 -24.13 7.21
CA GLU A 127 -24.69 -24.49 6.37
C GLU A 127 -23.33 -23.98 6.91
N HIS A 128 -23.36 -23.05 7.84
CA HIS A 128 -22.17 -22.48 8.49
C HIS A 128 -21.90 -23.09 9.87
N THR A 129 -22.68 -24.12 10.27
CA THR A 129 -22.59 -24.76 11.58
C THR A 129 -21.94 -26.15 11.50
N TYR A 130 -21.41 -26.61 12.60
CA TYR A 130 -20.88 -27.96 12.70
C TYR A 130 -21.88 -28.82 13.47
N PRO A 131 -22.34 -29.94 12.90
CA PRO A 131 -23.25 -30.84 13.59
C PRO A 131 -22.56 -31.55 14.73
N MET A 132 -23.31 -31.89 15.77
CA MET A 132 -22.92 -32.77 16.85
C MET A 132 -23.76 -34.03 16.77
N ASP A 133 -23.18 -35.21 17.04
CA ASP A 133 -23.92 -36.44 17.11
C ASP A 133 -25.03 -36.35 18.17
N GLU A 134 -26.22 -36.91 17.87
CA GLU A 134 -27.39 -36.77 18.74
C GLU A 134 -27.16 -37.37 20.13
N ALA A 135 -26.46 -38.51 20.23
CA ALA A 135 -26.16 -39.14 21.51
C ALA A 135 -25.20 -38.27 22.34
N ALA A 136 -24.15 -37.75 21.72
CA ALA A 136 -23.21 -36.83 22.37
C ALA A 136 -23.88 -35.52 22.79
N ALA A 137 -24.80 -35.00 21.99
CA ALA A 137 -25.57 -33.81 22.35
C ALA A 137 -26.49 -34.06 23.56
N ALA A 138 -27.16 -35.23 23.60
CA ALA A 138 -27.99 -35.62 24.74
C ALA A 138 -27.18 -35.79 26.03
N GLU A 139 -26.01 -36.43 25.99
CA GLU A 139 -25.09 -36.58 27.13
C GLU A 139 -24.60 -35.18 27.60
N PHE A 140 -24.24 -34.30 26.71
CA PHE A 140 -23.85 -32.94 27.05
C PHE A 140 -24.95 -32.17 27.76
N GLN A 141 -26.20 -32.26 27.26
CA GLN A 141 -27.38 -31.62 27.86
C GLN A 141 -27.74 -32.21 29.24
N ALA A 142 -27.50 -33.53 29.46
CA ALA A 142 -27.66 -34.15 30.76
C ALA A 142 -26.62 -33.63 31.77
N ALA A 143 -25.37 -33.57 31.36
CA ALA A 143 -24.29 -33.06 32.23
C ALA A 143 -24.51 -31.59 32.64
N LEU A 144 -25.10 -30.76 31.78
CA LEU A 144 -25.45 -29.37 32.16
C LEU A 144 -26.54 -29.29 33.22
N ARG A 145 -27.52 -30.22 33.21
CA ARG A 145 -28.56 -30.27 34.22
C ARG A 145 -28.05 -30.72 35.56
N ASP A 146 -27.14 -31.69 35.57
CA ASP A 146 -26.57 -32.27 36.79
C ASP A 146 -25.52 -31.31 37.42
N GLY A 147 -24.76 -30.55 36.60
CA GLY A 147 -23.77 -29.58 37.06
C GLY A 147 -24.36 -28.23 37.53
N ALA A 148 -25.61 -27.92 37.22
CA ALA A 148 -26.31 -26.71 37.67
C ALA A 148 -26.98 -26.86 39.04
N ALA A 149 -26.88 -28.05 39.67
CA ALA A 149 -27.43 -28.36 40.99
C ALA A 149 -26.38 -28.34 42.14
N GLY A 150 -25.16 -27.79 41.86
CA GLY A 150 -24.07 -27.69 42.84
C GLY A 150 -23.72 -26.24 43.22
#